data_3f402b9daefe5fbda240f30ed19529e7
#
_entry.id   3f402b9daefe5fbda240f30ed19529e7
#
_cell.length_a   1.000
_cell.length_b   1.000
_cell.length_c   1.000
_cell.angle_alpha   90.00
_cell.angle_beta   90.00
_cell.angle_gamma   90.00
#
_symmetry.space_group_name_H-M   'P 1'
#
loop_
_entity.id
_entity.type
_entity.pdbx_description
1 polymer ?
#
loop_
_entity_poly.entity_id
_entity_poly.type
_entity_poly.pdbx_seq_one_letter_code
_entity_poly.pdbx_strand_id
1 'polypeptide(L)'
;MFALRSPRFALVVVATLAAAGAAAAAGYSLTAPKRYRATAELMVSPVPAADSTYAGIDVLRDGSGKRTAVETAAVLVRSPLVADAVRALVGSRRSRESLLHALDAHVVGASNVVAVTVEDTSPDGAAQLANAFVDTLINQRSATFQSQVAAAVRRYSQQLGAIAPGDRQGQVARELSRRLAVLRPLQGQPDPSLAHAGQATAPAEAAWPHTGRLTLLGAGIGAALGLAAAAALALLRSRPRPRPGTLDADPHAAAVRARAFDARERDLQKKIDELKSAHAEVLTNVEDLSRREHELTERVAVVTTRERELAKRAAELAVRREIVAAPAPELAPPAAAPADGSAGRYNLDALERLVQEQAARYPERAEEWASYLFFLRDYADADGALPARFDWLVQEAFAPLVS
;
A
#
# COMPACT_ATOMS: atom_id res chain seq x y z
N MET A 1 66.54 5.99 12.98
CA MET A 1 65.50 6.88 12.38
C MET A 1 65.09 6.43 10.96
N PHE A 2 65.14 5.12 10.64
CA PHE A 2 64.87 4.56 9.29
C PHE A 2 63.54 3.83 9.13
N ALA A 3 62.79 3.63 10.20
CA ALA A 3 61.57 2.77 10.18
C ALA A 3 60.31 3.44 9.60
N LEU A 4 60.32 4.78 9.38
CA LEU A 4 59.12 5.55 9.00
C LEU A 4 58.96 5.75 7.48
N ARG A 5 59.86 5.18 6.67
CA ARG A 5 59.86 5.30 5.18
C ARG A 5 59.23 4.07 4.48
N SER A 6 58.89 3.04 5.22
CA SER A 6 58.40 1.83 4.65
C SER A 6 56.91 1.87 4.36
N PRO A 7 56.39 1.31 3.25
CA PRO A 7 54.97 1.15 2.98
C PRO A 7 54.25 0.39 4.11
N ARG A 8 54.98 -0.33 4.94
CA ARG A 8 54.51 -1.02 6.14
C ARG A 8 53.93 -0.07 7.18
N PHE A 9 54.47 1.14 7.37
CA PHE A 9 53.93 2.11 8.30
C PHE A 9 52.53 2.65 7.89
N ALA A 10 52.39 2.96 6.59
CA ALA A 10 51.09 3.34 6.05
C ALA A 10 50.04 2.24 6.22
N LEU A 11 50.45 0.99 5.98
CA LEU A 11 49.63 -0.19 6.12
C LEU A 11 49.19 -0.43 7.59
N VAL A 12 50.11 -0.20 8.54
CA VAL A 12 49.81 -0.28 9.98
C VAL A 12 48.82 0.79 10.39
N VAL A 13 48.98 2.03 9.92
CA VAL A 13 48.03 3.13 10.23
C VAL A 13 46.64 2.81 9.70
N VAL A 14 46.52 2.36 8.44
CA VAL A 14 45.26 1.94 7.83
C VAL A 14 44.61 0.79 8.61
N ALA A 15 45.42 -0.27 8.91
CA ALA A 15 44.93 -1.43 9.65
C ALA A 15 44.43 -1.05 11.06
N THR A 16 45.17 -0.18 11.77
CA THR A 16 44.80 0.27 13.11
C THR A 16 43.51 1.07 13.12
N LEU A 17 43.35 2.01 12.15
CA LEU A 17 42.12 2.81 12.04
C LEU A 17 40.93 1.97 11.55
N ALA A 18 41.14 0.99 10.67
CA ALA A 18 40.11 0.04 10.27
C ALA A 18 39.65 -0.82 11.47
N ALA A 19 40.58 -1.34 12.26
CA ALA A 19 40.27 -2.10 13.46
C ALA A 19 39.57 -1.26 14.53
N ALA A 20 39.99 0.00 14.73
CA ALA A 20 39.31 0.93 15.64
C ALA A 20 37.88 1.26 15.18
N GLY A 21 37.66 1.49 13.87
CA GLY A 21 36.35 1.71 13.29
C GLY A 21 35.44 0.48 13.42
N ALA A 22 35.97 -0.71 13.19
CA ALA A 22 35.26 -1.97 13.41
C ALA A 22 34.88 -2.17 14.89
N ALA A 23 35.80 -1.92 15.81
CA ALA A 23 35.57 -2.05 17.26
C ALA A 23 34.52 -1.05 17.75
N ALA A 24 34.55 0.21 17.28
CA ALA A 24 33.56 1.24 17.60
C ALA A 24 32.16 0.84 17.11
N ALA A 25 32.06 0.34 15.88
CA ALA A 25 30.79 -0.13 15.29
C ALA A 25 30.25 -1.37 16.00
N ALA A 26 31.13 -2.31 16.38
CA ALA A 26 30.76 -3.48 17.19
C ALA A 26 30.28 -3.05 18.60
N GLY A 27 30.98 -2.15 19.27
CA GLY A 27 30.59 -1.60 20.56
C GLY A 27 29.24 -0.92 20.52
N TYR A 28 28.99 -0.10 19.49
CA TYR A 28 27.68 0.51 19.26
C TYR A 28 26.59 -0.56 19.08
N SER A 29 26.81 -1.59 18.26
CA SER A 29 25.81 -2.63 18.01
C SER A 29 25.47 -3.48 19.24
N LEU A 30 26.38 -3.56 20.23
CA LEU A 30 26.14 -4.24 21.49
C LEU A 30 25.31 -3.41 22.48
N THR A 31 25.41 -2.08 22.40
CA THR A 31 24.70 -1.14 23.30
C THR A 31 23.39 -0.63 22.70
N ALA A 32 23.23 -0.68 21.39
CA ALA A 32 22.02 -0.22 20.72
C ALA A 32 20.81 -1.11 21.07
N PRO A 33 19.61 -0.52 21.24
CA PRO A 33 18.40 -1.28 21.54
C PRO A 33 18.09 -2.25 20.38
N LYS A 34 18.07 -3.53 20.70
CA LYS A 34 17.73 -4.57 19.72
C LYS A 34 16.26 -4.47 19.32
N ARG A 35 15.99 -4.64 18.03
CA ARG A 35 14.64 -4.76 17.50
C ARG A 35 14.50 -6.12 16.82
N TYR A 36 13.40 -6.78 17.11
CA TYR A 36 13.05 -8.07 16.57
C TYR A 36 11.86 -7.91 15.66
N ARG A 37 11.82 -8.70 14.58
CA ARG A 37 10.76 -8.68 13.60
C ARG A 37 10.18 -10.07 13.48
N ALA A 38 8.88 -10.20 13.69
CA ALA A 38 8.15 -11.45 13.53
C ALA A 38 7.01 -11.27 12.53
N THR A 39 6.74 -12.30 11.74
CA THR A 39 5.73 -12.26 10.67
C THR A 39 4.72 -13.38 10.90
N ALA A 40 3.43 -13.02 10.97
CA ALA A 40 2.31 -13.93 10.88
C ALA A 40 1.70 -13.83 9.48
N GLU A 41 1.08 -14.90 9.00
CA GLU A 41 0.50 -14.96 7.66
C GLU A 41 -1.02 -15.15 7.75
N LEU A 42 -1.74 -14.28 7.04
CA LEU A 42 -3.19 -14.31 6.91
C LEU A 42 -3.56 -14.78 5.51
N MET A 43 -4.28 -15.87 5.39
CA MET A 43 -4.87 -16.34 4.13
C MET A 43 -6.18 -15.63 3.89
N VAL A 44 -6.33 -15.08 2.69
CA VAL A 44 -7.56 -14.48 2.20
C VAL A 44 -8.16 -15.38 1.13
N SER A 45 -9.37 -15.86 1.35
CA SER A 45 -10.13 -16.72 0.42
C SER A 45 -11.35 -15.94 -0.07
N PRO A 46 -11.21 -15.10 -1.13
CA PRO A 46 -12.31 -14.27 -1.58
C PRO A 46 -13.48 -15.13 -2.03
N VAL A 47 -14.68 -14.75 -1.63
CA VAL A 47 -15.91 -15.39 -2.09
C VAL A 47 -16.20 -14.92 -3.52
N PRO A 48 -16.52 -15.83 -4.47
CA PRO A 48 -16.87 -15.43 -5.83
C PRO A 48 -18.01 -14.41 -5.85
N ALA A 49 -17.91 -13.39 -6.71
CA ALA A 49 -18.92 -12.33 -6.81
C ALA A 49 -20.33 -12.89 -7.17
N ALA A 50 -20.37 -13.96 -7.95
CA ALA A 50 -21.60 -14.65 -8.36
C ALA A 50 -22.21 -15.55 -7.28
N ASP A 51 -21.51 -15.80 -6.16
CA ASP A 51 -22.03 -16.64 -5.10
C ASP A 51 -23.14 -15.92 -4.32
N SER A 52 -24.36 -16.35 -4.56
CA SER A 52 -25.54 -15.82 -3.92
C SER A 52 -25.76 -16.31 -2.47
N THR A 53 -24.98 -17.31 -2.01
CA THR A 53 -25.07 -17.85 -0.63
C THR A 53 -24.92 -16.74 0.40
N TYR A 54 -23.97 -15.85 0.19
CA TYR A 54 -23.66 -14.73 1.09
C TYR A 54 -24.28 -13.40 0.64
N ALA A 55 -25.38 -13.43 -0.14
CA ALA A 55 -26.06 -12.21 -0.57
C ALA A 55 -26.57 -11.42 0.65
N GLY A 56 -26.15 -10.16 0.77
CA GLY A 56 -26.50 -9.28 1.89
C GLY A 56 -25.67 -9.50 3.17
N ILE A 57 -24.61 -10.31 3.10
CA ILE A 57 -23.62 -10.53 4.16
C ILE A 57 -22.30 -9.94 3.70
N ASP A 58 -21.65 -9.19 4.58
CA ASP A 58 -20.35 -8.55 4.32
C ASP A 58 -19.22 -9.59 4.45
N VAL A 59 -18.85 -10.20 3.32
CA VAL A 59 -17.68 -11.07 3.15
C VAL A 59 -16.72 -10.45 2.14
N LEU A 60 -15.46 -10.78 2.21
CA LEU A 60 -14.50 -10.35 1.19
C LEU A 60 -14.81 -11.08 -0.12
N ARG A 61 -15.23 -10.31 -1.13
CA ARG A 61 -15.62 -10.84 -2.43
C ARG A 61 -14.53 -10.61 -3.46
N ASP A 62 -14.47 -11.52 -4.42
CA ASP A 62 -13.67 -11.32 -5.63
C ASP A 62 -14.31 -10.18 -6.43
N GLY A 63 -13.62 -9.04 -6.47
CA GLY A 63 -14.03 -7.90 -7.29
C GLY A 63 -13.56 -8.05 -8.73
N SER A 64 -13.75 -7.02 -9.55
CA SER A 64 -13.28 -6.94 -10.94
C SER A 64 -11.74 -7.09 -11.11
N GLY A 65 -10.97 -7.16 -10.01
CA GLY A 65 -9.55 -7.48 -9.96
C GLY A 65 -9.26 -8.44 -8.81
N LYS A 66 -8.65 -9.58 -9.10
CA LYS A 66 -8.30 -10.65 -8.13
C LYS A 66 -7.49 -10.19 -6.91
N ARG A 67 -6.92 -8.99 -6.93
CA ARG A 67 -6.11 -8.41 -5.84
C ARG A 67 -6.90 -7.59 -4.82
N THR A 68 -8.09 -7.10 -5.18
CA THR A 68 -8.83 -6.12 -4.37
C THR A 68 -9.19 -6.65 -2.97
N ALA A 69 -9.59 -7.91 -2.86
CA ALA A 69 -9.94 -8.51 -1.57
C ALA A 69 -8.73 -8.68 -0.65
N VAL A 70 -7.58 -9.09 -1.21
CA VAL A 70 -6.34 -9.31 -0.46
C VAL A 70 -5.74 -7.98 0.01
N GLU A 71 -5.75 -6.97 -0.87
CA GLU A 71 -5.33 -5.60 -0.54
C GLU A 71 -6.24 -4.98 0.52
N THR A 72 -7.56 -5.22 0.42
CA THR A 72 -8.52 -4.79 1.44
C THR A 72 -8.22 -5.44 2.79
N ALA A 73 -7.90 -6.73 2.83
CA ALA A 73 -7.52 -7.40 4.06
C ALA A 73 -6.25 -6.80 4.68
N ALA A 74 -5.22 -6.48 3.86
CA ALA A 74 -4.00 -5.82 4.34
C ALA A 74 -4.29 -4.43 4.94
N VAL A 75 -5.21 -3.67 4.36
CA VAL A 75 -5.66 -2.38 4.91
C VAL A 75 -6.43 -2.57 6.22
N LEU A 76 -7.31 -3.58 6.29
CA LEU A 76 -8.10 -3.87 7.49
C LEU A 76 -7.22 -4.25 8.69
N VAL A 77 -6.15 -5.04 8.49
CA VAL A 77 -5.16 -5.33 9.55
C VAL A 77 -4.58 -4.05 10.15
N ARG A 78 -4.33 -3.03 9.32
CA ARG A 78 -3.76 -1.74 9.73
C ARG A 78 -4.82 -0.75 10.25
N SER A 79 -6.05 -1.18 10.44
CA SER A 79 -7.10 -0.29 10.92
C SER A 79 -6.91 0.11 12.38
N PRO A 80 -7.26 1.36 12.76
CA PRO A 80 -7.21 1.80 14.15
C PRO A 80 -8.01 0.93 15.11
N LEU A 81 -9.12 0.38 14.64
CA LEU A 81 -9.99 -0.49 15.42
C LEU A 81 -9.29 -1.80 15.83
N VAL A 82 -8.58 -2.43 14.88
CA VAL A 82 -7.79 -3.65 15.16
C VAL A 82 -6.64 -3.33 16.10
N ALA A 83 -5.94 -2.21 15.88
CA ALA A 83 -4.82 -1.81 16.75
C ALA A 83 -5.24 -1.54 18.19
N ASP A 84 -6.41 -0.90 18.41
CA ASP A 84 -6.95 -0.67 19.75
C ASP A 84 -7.36 -1.99 20.42
N ALA A 85 -7.97 -2.91 19.69
CA ALA A 85 -8.33 -4.24 20.21
C ALA A 85 -7.09 -5.08 20.55
N VAL A 86 -6.06 -5.08 19.69
CA VAL A 86 -4.77 -5.75 19.97
C VAL A 86 -4.12 -5.15 21.21
N ARG A 87 -4.10 -3.82 21.34
CA ARG A 87 -3.55 -3.14 22.52
C ARG A 87 -4.23 -3.60 23.79
N ALA A 88 -5.55 -3.72 23.79
CA ALA A 88 -6.33 -4.17 24.93
C ALA A 88 -6.06 -5.65 25.24
N LEU A 89 -6.00 -6.51 24.21
CA LEU A 89 -5.80 -7.96 24.32
C LEU A 89 -4.42 -8.30 24.90
N VAL A 90 -3.36 -7.66 24.41
CA VAL A 90 -1.97 -7.93 24.82
C VAL A 90 -1.59 -7.12 26.08
N GLY A 91 -2.43 -6.19 26.54
CA GLY A 91 -2.14 -5.30 27.65
C GLY A 91 -0.96 -4.33 27.34
N SER A 92 -0.78 -3.98 26.08
CA SER A 92 0.35 -3.16 25.66
C SER A 92 0.23 -1.73 26.16
N ARG A 93 1.34 -1.20 26.73
CA ARG A 93 1.45 0.21 27.13
C ARG A 93 1.76 1.15 25.98
N ARG A 94 2.01 0.61 24.78
CA ARG A 94 2.26 1.41 23.55
C ARG A 94 1.00 2.16 23.15
N SER A 95 1.18 3.35 22.57
CA SER A 95 0.06 4.04 21.91
C SER A 95 -0.37 3.30 20.65
N ARG A 96 -1.61 3.51 20.20
CA ARG A 96 -2.13 2.97 18.94
C ARG A 96 -1.22 3.34 17.76
N GLU A 97 -0.80 4.59 17.69
CA GLU A 97 0.08 5.12 16.65
C GLU A 97 1.43 4.38 16.64
N SER A 98 2.00 4.13 17.84
CA SER A 98 3.25 3.38 17.97
C SER A 98 3.10 1.91 17.52
N LEU A 99 1.96 1.29 17.77
CA LEU A 99 1.67 -0.07 17.30
C LEU A 99 1.51 -0.10 15.78
N LEU A 100 0.78 0.87 15.20
CA LEU A 100 0.61 0.97 13.75
C LEU A 100 1.91 1.30 13.02
N HIS A 101 2.81 2.08 13.63
CA HIS A 101 4.15 2.34 13.09
C HIS A 101 5.07 1.11 13.12
N ALA A 102 4.88 0.24 14.10
CA ALA A 102 5.65 -1.00 14.21
C ALA A 102 5.08 -2.13 13.33
N LEU A 103 3.89 -1.94 12.76
CA LEU A 103 3.17 -2.90 11.95
C LEU A 103 3.40 -2.63 10.46
N ASP A 104 3.83 -3.65 9.74
CA ASP A 104 3.81 -3.71 8.28
C ASP A 104 2.91 -4.87 7.82
N ALA A 105 1.97 -4.58 6.92
CA ALA A 105 1.08 -5.57 6.35
C ALA A 105 1.07 -5.40 4.83
N HIS A 106 1.48 -6.43 4.12
CA HIS A 106 1.58 -6.42 2.66
C HIS A 106 1.24 -7.78 2.05
N VAL A 107 0.82 -7.77 0.80
CA VAL A 107 0.50 -8.98 0.04
C VAL A 107 1.78 -9.69 -0.40
N VAL A 108 1.87 -10.99 -0.17
CA VAL A 108 3.02 -11.81 -0.55
C VAL A 108 2.96 -12.14 -2.05
N GLY A 109 3.72 -11.41 -2.85
CA GLY A 109 3.82 -11.64 -4.30
C GLY A 109 2.47 -11.58 -5.01
N ALA A 110 2.11 -12.64 -5.74
CA ALA A 110 0.83 -12.79 -6.43
C ALA A 110 -0.11 -13.78 -5.71
N SER A 111 0.16 -14.07 -4.43
CA SER A 111 -0.63 -15.03 -3.64
C SER A 111 -1.83 -14.35 -2.95
N ASN A 112 -2.69 -15.17 -2.38
CA ASN A 112 -3.79 -14.73 -1.53
C ASN A 112 -3.37 -14.63 -0.04
N VAL A 113 -2.09 -14.41 0.23
CA VAL A 113 -1.54 -14.33 1.58
C VAL A 113 -1.11 -12.90 1.87
N VAL A 114 -1.49 -12.41 3.04
CA VAL A 114 -1.02 -11.14 3.60
C VAL A 114 -0.01 -11.46 4.70
N ALA A 115 1.23 -10.99 4.53
CA ALA A 115 2.24 -11.02 5.58
C ALA A 115 2.02 -9.85 6.54
N VAL A 116 1.86 -10.17 7.81
CA VAL A 116 1.65 -9.24 8.92
C VAL A 116 2.90 -9.26 9.79
N THR A 117 3.77 -8.28 9.61
CA THR A 117 5.06 -8.19 10.28
C THR A 117 5.03 -7.12 11.35
N VAL A 118 5.49 -7.45 12.55
CA VAL A 118 5.56 -6.50 13.67
C VAL A 118 6.98 -6.42 14.21
N GLU A 119 7.42 -5.19 14.51
CA GLU A 119 8.69 -4.92 15.17
C GLU A 119 8.48 -4.66 16.67
N ASP A 120 9.29 -5.35 17.50
CA ASP A 120 9.32 -5.12 18.94
C ASP A 120 10.74 -5.20 19.51
N THR A 121 10.90 -4.77 20.76
CA THR A 121 12.15 -4.85 21.52
C THR A 121 12.41 -6.25 22.08
N SER A 122 11.40 -7.11 22.12
CA SER A 122 11.54 -8.53 22.51
C SER A 122 11.11 -9.46 21.38
N PRO A 123 11.77 -10.62 21.23
CA PRO A 123 11.40 -11.59 20.19
C PRO A 123 9.99 -12.16 20.41
N ASP A 124 9.64 -12.49 21.65
CA ASP A 124 8.33 -13.01 22.01
C ASP A 124 7.23 -11.96 21.83
N GLY A 125 7.51 -10.70 22.19
CA GLY A 125 6.59 -9.59 22.00
C GLY A 125 6.28 -9.32 20.52
N ALA A 126 7.28 -9.41 19.64
CA ALA A 126 7.09 -9.29 18.20
C ALA A 126 6.17 -10.39 17.66
N ALA A 127 6.41 -11.66 18.06
CA ALA A 127 5.58 -12.79 17.63
C ALA A 127 4.15 -12.71 18.20
N GLN A 128 4.01 -12.38 19.48
CA GLN A 128 2.69 -12.21 20.11
C GLN A 128 1.87 -11.10 19.43
N LEU A 129 2.48 -9.95 19.16
CA LEU A 129 1.81 -8.84 18.50
C LEU A 129 1.40 -9.21 17.07
N ALA A 130 2.29 -9.84 16.29
CA ALA A 130 1.96 -10.25 14.92
C ALA A 130 0.78 -11.23 14.89
N ASN A 131 0.78 -12.26 15.75
CA ASN A 131 -0.32 -13.20 15.89
C ASN A 131 -1.59 -12.48 16.36
N ALA A 132 -1.49 -11.61 17.38
CA ALA A 132 -2.64 -10.88 17.92
C ALA A 132 -3.33 -9.99 16.87
N PHE A 133 -2.59 -9.38 15.93
CA PHE A 133 -3.18 -8.62 14.84
C PHE A 133 -4.00 -9.50 13.90
N VAL A 134 -3.47 -10.67 13.52
CA VAL A 134 -4.18 -11.64 12.66
C VAL A 134 -5.40 -12.20 13.38
N ASP A 135 -5.24 -12.67 14.63
CA ASP A 135 -6.33 -13.22 15.46
C ASP A 135 -7.45 -12.21 15.66
N THR A 136 -7.08 -10.96 15.98
CA THR A 136 -8.06 -9.89 16.22
C THR A 136 -8.87 -9.60 14.98
N LEU A 137 -8.24 -9.50 13.80
CA LEU A 137 -8.96 -9.28 12.55
C LEU A 137 -9.91 -10.43 12.23
N ILE A 138 -9.43 -11.70 12.31
CA ILE A 138 -10.25 -12.88 12.04
C ILE A 138 -11.45 -12.92 13.01
N ASN A 139 -11.22 -12.68 14.30
CA ASN A 139 -12.27 -12.69 15.31
C ASN A 139 -13.29 -11.57 15.12
N GLN A 140 -12.86 -10.33 14.82
CA GLN A 140 -13.76 -9.21 14.55
C GLN A 140 -14.61 -9.46 13.30
N ARG A 141 -13.99 -9.95 12.22
CA ARG A 141 -14.70 -10.27 10.98
C ARG A 141 -15.70 -11.41 11.20
N SER A 142 -15.29 -12.47 11.93
CA SER A 142 -16.18 -13.59 12.26
C SER A 142 -17.34 -13.15 13.14
N ALA A 143 -17.13 -12.27 14.12
CA ALA A 143 -18.21 -11.70 14.94
C ALA A 143 -19.19 -10.87 14.10
N THR A 144 -18.69 -10.05 13.19
CA THR A 144 -19.50 -9.27 12.25
C THR A 144 -20.31 -10.19 11.33
N PHE A 145 -19.66 -11.18 10.73
CA PHE A 145 -20.29 -12.20 9.90
C PHE A 145 -21.43 -12.91 10.65
N GLN A 146 -21.17 -13.40 11.87
CA GLN A 146 -22.18 -14.08 12.69
C GLN A 146 -23.35 -13.18 13.04
N SER A 147 -23.11 -11.91 13.37
CA SER A 147 -24.16 -10.94 13.66
C SER A 147 -25.08 -10.73 12.46
N GLN A 148 -24.52 -10.63 11.26
CA GLN A 148 -25.25 -10.45 10.01
C GLN A 148 -26.04 -11.72 9.62
N VAL A 149 -25.42 -12.90 9.72
CA VAL A 149 -26.11 -14.19 9.51
C VAL A 149 -27.29 -14.34 10.47
N ALA A 150 -27.10 -14.08 11.76
CA ALA A 150 -28.17 -14.16 12.76
C ALA A 150 -29.30 -13.14 12.46
N ALA A 151 -28.95 -11.91 12.04
CA ALA A 151 -29.94 -10.92 11.66
C ALA A 151 -30.73 -11.33 10.40
N ALA A 152 -30.05 -11.90 9.41
CA ALA A 152 -30.71 -12.40 8.19
C ALA A 152 -31.64 -13.59 8.51
N VAL A 153 -31.18 -14.53 9.30
CA VAL A 153 -32.02 -15.69 9.74
C VAL A 153 -33.25 -15.19 10.50
N ARG A 154 -33.12 -14.29 11.45
CA ARG A 154 -34.25 -13.68 12.15
C ARG A 154 -35.24 -13.03 11.21
N ARG A 155 -34.75 -12.16 10.27
CA ARG A 155 -35.57 -11.45 9.28
C ARG A 155 -36.38 -12.44 8.42
N TYR A 156 -35.73 -13.41 7.82
CA TYR A 156 -36.40 -14.38 6.95
C TYR A 156 -37.35 -15.30 7.73
N SER A 157 -37.03 -15.68 8.98
CA SER A 157 -37.93 -16.44 9.82
C SER A 157 -39.19 -15.65 10.19
N GLN A 158 -39.07 -14.36 10.49
CA GLN A 158 -40.21 -13.48 10.74
C GLN A 158 -41.09 -13.32 9.50
N GLN A 159 -40.49 -13.09 8.34
CA GLN A 159 -41.21 -12.99 7.08
C GLN A 159 -41.95 -14.28 6.75
N LEU A 160 -41.33 -15.47 6.94
CA LEU A 160 -41.96 -16.75 6.73
C LEU A 160 -43.13 -16.97 7.72
N GLY A 161 -42.95 -16.54 8.99
CA GLY A 161 -43.98 -16.64 10.01
C GLY A 161 -45.20 -15.74 9.75
N ALA A 162 -44.99 -14.62 9.06
CA ALA A 162 -46.06 -13.66 8.68
C ALA A 162 -46.92 -14.13 7.50
N ILE A 163 -46.46 -15.15 6.73
CA ILE A 163 -47.23 -15.70 5.60
C ILE A 163 -48.42 -16.49 6.13
N ALA A 164 -49.62 -16.20 5.60
CA ALA A 164 -50.85 -16.86 5.94
C ALA A 164 -50.76 -18.40 5.71
N PRO A 165 -51.43 -19.24 6.53
CA PRO A 165 -51.33 -20.69 6.41
C PRO A 165 -51.65 -21.23 5.02
N GLY A 166 -52.57 -20.61 4.29
CA GLY A 166 -52.96 -20.98 2.93
C GLY A 166 -51.89 -20.71 1.86
N ASP A 167 -51.01 -19.74 2.10
CA ASP A 167 -49.98 -19.26 1.12
C ASP A 167 -48.59 -19.86 1.39
N ARG A 168 -48.47 -20.74 2.41
CA ARG A 168 -47.16 -21.36 2.77
C ARG A 168 -46.57 -22.24 1.68
N GLN A 169 -47.37 -22.68 0.71
CA GLN A 169 -46.89 -23.42 -0.48
C GLN A 169 -46.60 -22.52 -1.66
N GLY A 170 -46.76 -21.19 -1.53
CA GLY A 170 -46.46 -20.20 -2.53
C GLY A 170 -44.96 -20.06 -2.84
N GLN A 171 -44.64 -19.41 -3.92
CA GLN A 171 -43.25 -19.19 -4.37
C GLN A 171 -42.41 -18.42 -3.34
N VAL A 172 -43.02 -17.41 -2.68
CA VAL A 172 -42.33 -16.57 -1.67
C VAL A 172 -41.94 -17.44 -0.44
N ALA A 173 -42.86 -18.27 0.04
CA ALA A 173 -42.56 -19.16 1.19
C ALA A 173 -41.46 -20.16 0.87
N ARG A 174 -41.47 -20.72 -0.35
CA ARG A 174 -40.43 -21.63 -0.82
C ARG A 174 -39.07 -20.95 -0.92
N GLU A 175 -38.99 -19.74 -1.44
CA GLU A 175 -37.73 -18.98 -1.56
C GLU A 175 -37.17 -18.61 -0.17
N LEU A 176 -38.04 -18.12 0.76
CA LEU A 176 -37.65 -17.84 2.15
C LEU A 176 -37.11 -19.08 2.85
N SER A 177 -37.80 -20.23 2.66
CA SER A 177 -37.38 -21.52 3.23
C SER A 177 -36.03 -21.97 2.66
N ARG A 178 -35.81 -21.80 1.35
CA ARG A 178 -34.51 -22.07 0.69
C ARG A 178 -33.42 -21.18 1.25
N ARG A 179 -33.67 -19.87 1.40
CA ARG A 179 -32.72 -18.95 2.02
C ARG A 179 -32.36 -19.32 3.45
N LEU A 180 -33.35 -19.68 4.25
CA LEU A 180 -33.13 -20.16 5.61
C LEU A 180 -32.35 -21.46 5.67
N ALA A 181 -32.59 -22.39 4.74
CA ALA A 181 -31.86 -23.65 4.66
C ALA A 181 -30.36 -23.43 4.34
N VAL A 182 -30.04 -22.38 3.55
CA VAL A 182 -28.66 -21.99 3.23
C VAL A 182 -27.99 -21.25 4.40
N LEU A 183 -28.71 -20.36 5.09
CA LEU A 183 -28.11 -19.48 6.11
C LEU A 183 -27.97 -20.14 7.48
N ARG A 184 -28.88 -21.07 7.86
CA ARG A 184 -28.83 -21.74 9.16
C ARG A 184 -27.53 -22.51 9.42
N PRO A 185 -26.96 -23.28 8.47
CA PRO A 185 -25.69 -23.97 8.67
C PRO A 185 -24.50 -23.01 8.84
N LEU A 186 -24.62 -21.74 8.41
CA LEU A 186 -23.57 -20.73 8.57
C LEU A 186 -23.55 -20.14 9.99
N GLN A 187 -24.60 -20.37 10.80
CA GLN A 187 -24.61 -19.92 12.19
C GLN A 187 -23.54 -20.68 12.98
N GLY A 188 -22.69 -19.95 13.70
CA GLY A 188 -21.55 -20.50 14.44
C GLY A 188 -20.29 -20.74 13.59
N GLN A 189 -20.35 -20.57 12.28
CA GLN A 189 -19.17 -20.67 11.41
C GLN A 189 -18.36 -19.35 11.41
N PRO A 190 -17.03 -19.39 11.37
CA PRO A 190 -16.21 -18.19 11.18
C PRO A 190 -16.44 -17.58 9.79
N ASP A 191 -15.95 -16.35 9.58
CA ASP A 191 -15.92 -15.72 8.26
C ASP A 191 -15.09 -16.59 7.29
N PRO A 192 -15.68 -17.14 6.21
CA PRO A 192 -14.99 -18.04 5.30
C PRO A 192 -13.91 -17.35 4.46
N SER A 193 -13.92 -16.01 4.43
CA SER A 193 -12.99 -15.23 3.61
C SER A 193 -11.60 -15.06 4.25
N LEU A 194 -11.43 -15.36 5.54
CA LEU A 194 -10.19 -15.20 6.28
C LEU A 194 -9.82 -16.46 7.06
N ALA A 195 -8.56 -16.85 6.97
CA ALA A 195 -8.00 -17.97 7.73
C ALA A 195 -6.53 -17.71 8.09
N HIS A 196 -6.03 -18.42 9.09
CA HIS A 196 -4.58 -18.43 9.36
C HIS A 196 -3.85 -19.19 8.25
N ALA A 197 -2.77 -18.59 7.70
CA ALA A 197 -1.83 -19.28 6.83
C ALA A 197 -0.59 -19.74 7.59
N GLY A 198 -0.08 -18.90 8.52
CA GLY A 198 1.08 -19.19 9.34
C GLY A 198 1.10 -18.34 10.61
N GLN A 199 1.59 -18.94 11.70
CA GLN A 199 1.78 -18.22 12.95
C GLN A 199 3.19 -17.66 13.03
N ALA A 200 3.33 -16.47 13.57
CA ALA A 200 4.61 -15.87 13.86
C ALA A 200 5.29 -16.63 15.00
N THR A 201 6.56 -16.93 14.82
CA THR A 201 7.44 -17.49 15.85
C THR A 201 8.43 -16.44 16.32
N ALA A 202 8.92 -16.57 17.56
CA ALA A 202 9.92 -15.67 18.09
C ALA A 202 11.21 -15.76 17.27
N PRO A 203 11.71 -14.68 16.67
CA PRO A 203 12.93 -14.71 15.88
C PRO A 203 14.15 -14.94 16.78
N ALA A 204 15.06 -15.82 16.32
CA ALA A 204 16.30 -16.11 17.05
C ALA A 204 17.30 -14.93 16.99
N GLU A 205 17.23 -14.12 15.93
CA GLU A 205 18.16 -13.02 15.69
C GLU A 205 17.43 -11.67 15.65
N ALA A 206 18.13 -10.61 16.12
CA ALA A 206 17.61 -9.26 16.03
C ALA A 206 17.61 -8.76 14.57
N ALA A 207 16.51 -8.17 14.14
CA ALA A 207 16.40 -7.54 12.84
C ALA A 207 17.25 -6.25 12.75
N TRP A 208 17.55 -5.63 13.89
CA TRP A 208 18.44 -4.46 13.99
C TRP A 208 19.07 -4.42 15.41
N PRO A 209 20.34 -4.02 15.56
CA PRO A 209 21.33 -3.73 14.53
C PRO A 209 21.92 -5.00 13.90
N HIS A 210 22.21 -4.95 12.60
CA HIS A 210 22.96 -6.01 11.92
C HIS A 210 24.46 -5.86 12.26
N THR A 211 24.91 -6.55 13.29
CA THR A 211 26.27 -6.44 13.83
C THR A 211 27.33 -6.60 12.73
N GLY A 212 27.19 -7.62 11.89
CA GLY A 212 28.16 -7.87 10.81
C GLY A 212 28.26 -6.74 9.78
N ARG A 213 27.12 -6.21 9.34
CA ARG A 213 27.09 -5.09 8.36
C ARG A 213 27.65 -3.80 8.95
N LEU A 214 27.28 -3.47 10.20
CA LEU A 214 27.79 -2.29 10.88
C LEU A 214 29.29 -2.38 11.13
N THR A 215 29.81 -3.54 11.52
CA THR A 215 31.24 -3.76 11.72
C THR A 215 32.02 -3.61 10.42
N LEU A 216 31.52 -4.14 9.30
CA LEU A 216 32.14 -3.97 7.98
C LEU A 216 32.13 -2.51 7.52
N LEU A 217 31.01 -1.78 7.73
CA LEU A 217 30.94 -0.35 7.44
C LEU A 217 31.92 0.46 8.29
N GLY A 218 32.01 0.16 9.60
CA GLY A 218 32.96 0.79 10.51
C GLY A 218 34.42 0.54 10.10
N ALA A 219 34.75 -0.70 9.70
CA ALA A 219 36.07 -1.05 9.17
C ALA A 219 36.37 -0.29 7.86
N GLY A 220 35.41 -0.18 6.94
CA GLY A 220 35.55 0.55 5.68
C GLY A 220 35.80 2.03 5.89
N ILE A 221 35.02 2.68 6.75
CA ILE A 221 35.21 4.10 7.13
C ILE A 221 36.57 4.31 7.81
N GLY A 222 36.95 3.42 8.74
CA GLY A 222 38.24 3.47 9.42
C GLY A 222 39.42 3.30 8.44
N ALA A 223 39.30 2.38 7.46
CA ALA A 223 40.29 2.21 6.40
C ALA A 223 40.43 3.44 5.51
N ALA A 224 39.32 4.06 5.11
CA ALA A 224 39.31 5.29 4.31
C ALA A 224 39.99 6.46 5.05
N LEU A 225 39.66 6.63 6.33
CA LEU A 225 40.33 7.61 7.20
C LEU A 225 41.82 7.32 7.36
N GLY A 226 42.18 6.04 7.49
CA GLY A 226 43.57 5.58 7.55
C GLY A 226 44.37 5.91 6.30
N LEU A 227 43.77 5.71 5.12
CA LEU A 227 44.37 6.08 3.84
C LEU A 227 44.55 7.59 3.72
N ALA A 228 43.54 8.37 4.10
CA ALA A 228 43.63 9.83 4.10
C ALA A 228 44.71 10.35 5.07
N ALA A 229 44.79 9.79 6.28
CA ALA A 229 45.83 10.13 7.25
C ALA A 229 47.25 9.74 6.75
N ALA A 230 47.40 8.55 6.17
CA ALA A 230 48.67 8.13 5.58
C ALA A 230 49.11 9.03 4.42
N ALA A 231 48.17 9.42 3.54
CA ALA A 231 48.42 10.35 2.45
C ALA A 231 48.83 11.77 2.98
N ALA A 232 48.09 12.29 3.98
CA ALA A 232 48.40 13.57 4.60
C ALA A 232 49.79 13.55 5.25
N LEU A 233 50.12 12.48 5.99
CA LEU A 233 51.45 12.30 6.56
C LEU A 233 52.55 12.20 5.51
N ALA A 234 52.30 11.53 4.36
CA ALA A 234 53.23 11.45 3.26
C ALA A 234 53.48 12.85 2.63
N LEU A 235 52.41 13.65 2.43
CA LEU A 235 52.48 15.01 1.91
C LEU A 235 53.22 15.95 2.87
N LEU A 236 52.97 15.88 4.19
CA LEU A 236 53.66 16.69 5.17
C LEU A 236 55.16 16.35 5.25
N ARG A 237 55.54 15.09 5.02
CA ARG A 237 56.92 14.60 5.04
C ARG A 237 57.67 14.86 3.72
N SER A 238 56.97 15.01 2.62
CA SER A 238 57.56 15.33 1.32
C SER A 238 57.94 16.81 1.16
N ARG A 239 57.59 17.66 2.16
CA ARG A 239 58.08 19.02 2.19
C ARG A 239 59.60 19.01 2.32
N PRO A 240 60.38 19.48 1.29
CA PRO A 240 61.83 19.51 1.36
C PRO A 240 62.23 20.43 2.50
N ARG A 241 62.97 19.90 3.50
CA ARG A 241 63.64 20.73 4.48
C ARG A 241 64.60 21.62 3.75
N PRO A 242 64.61 22.98 3.93
CA PRO A 242 65.65 23.81 3.39
C PRO A 242 66.99 23.32 3.98
N ARG A 243 67.87 22.79 3.14
CA ARG A 243 69.25 22.51 3.53
C ARG A 243 69.94 23.87 3.72
N PRO A 244 70.49 24.17 4.88
CA PRO A 244 71.35 25.32 5.03
C PRO A 244 72.67 25.01 4.34
N GLY A 245 73.01 25.76 3.32
CA GLY A 245 74.34 25.79 2.77
C GLY A 245 74.55 25.03 1.46
N THR A 246 74.40 25.72 0.38
CA THR A 246 75.43 25.96 -0.71
C THR A 246 74.84 27.00 -1.65
N LEU A 247 75.36 28.21 -1.59
CA LEU A 247 75.16 29.31 -2.54
C LEU A 247 75.95 29.03 -3.80
N ASP A 248 75.49 28.05 -4.61
CA ASP A 248 75.82 27.91 -6.02
C ASP A 248 74.60 27.40 -6.72
N ALA A 249 73.61 28.28 -6.84
CA ALA A 249 72.40 28.02 -7.58
C ALA A 249 72.66 28.30 -9.04
N ASP A 250 72.93 27.27 -9.82
CA ASP A 250 72.85 27.28 -11.27
C ASP A 250 71.53 27.91 -11.68
N PRO A 251 71.49 29.13 -12.31
CA PRO A 251 70.27 29.84 -12.61
C PRO A 251 69.33 29.05 -13.53
N HIS A 252 69.89 28.10 -14.29
CA HIS A 252 69.12 27.22 -15.16
C HIS A 252 68.28 26.17 -14.33
N ALA A 253 68.84 25.62 -13.26
CA ALA A 253 68.17 24.66 -12.39
C ALA A 253 67.09 25.36 -11.53
N ALA A 254 67.24 26.63 -11.21
CA ALA A 254 66.20 27.42 -10.53
C ALA A 254 65.02 27.73 -11.45
N ALA A 255 65.26 28.06 -12.72
CA ALA A 255 64.22 28.32 -13.72
C ALA A 255 63.40 27.05 -14.06
N VAL A 256 64.04 25.89 -14.12
CA VAL A 256 63.32 24.59 -14.34
C VAL A 256 62.45 24.24 -13.13
N ARG A 257 62.92 24.47 -11.89
CA ARG A 257 62.11 24.24 -10.68
C ARG A 257 60.94 25.22 -10.59
N ALA A 258 61.11 26.48 -10.93
CA ALA A 258 60.03 27.47 -10.97
C ALA A 258 58.94 27.07 -11.99
N ARG A 259 59.30 26.66 -13.21
CA ARG A 259 58.36 26.17 -14.22
C ARG A 259 57.61 24.90 -13.77
N ALA A 260 58.29 23.98 -13.06
CA ALA A 260 57.64 22.78 -12.52
C ALA A 260 56.70 23.12 -11.37
N PHE A 261 56.98 24.16 -10.58
CA PHE A 261 56.08 24.64 -9.52
C PHE A 261 54.85 25.30 -10.13
N ASP A 262 55.00 26.18 -11.12
CA ASP A 262 53.91 26.84 -11.84
C ASP A 262 53.01 25.85 -12.60
N ALA A 263 53.56 24.75 -13.11
CA ALA A 263 52.82 23.67 -13.75
C ALA A 263 51.99 22.90 -12.71
N ARG A 264 52.54 22.66 -11.53
CA ARG A 264 51.87 21.93 -10.44
C ARG A 264 50.78 22.77 -9.77
N GLU A 265 51.02 24.09 -9.67
CA GLU A 265 50.03 25.04 -9.16
C GLU A 265 48.82 25.14 -10.11
N ARG A 266 49.07 25.18 -11.43
CA ARG A 266 48.00 25.15 -12.44
C ARG A 266 47.19 23.83 -12.41
N ASP A 267 47.84 22.67 -12.22
CA ASP A 267 47.17 21.39 -12.11
C ASP A 267 46.30 21.31 -10.84
N LEU A 268 46.80 21.81 -9.72
CA LEU A 268 46.05 21.90 -8.47
C LEU A 268 44.86 22.86 -8.61
N GLN A 269 45.06 24.01 -9.25
CA GLN A 269 43.97 24.96 -9.46
C GLN A 269 42.88 24.35 -10.35
N LYS A 270 43.26 23.61 -11.41
CA LYS A 270 42.31 22.89 -12.24
C LYS A 270 41.51 21.86 -11.48
N LYS A 271 42.14 21.07 -10.60
CA LYS A 271 41.44 20.10 -9.73
C LYS A 271 40.51 20.77 -8.71
N ILE A 272 40.91 21.93 -8.19
CA ILE A 272 40.04 22.71 -7.28
C ILE A 272 38.78 23.17 -8.03
N ASP A 273 38.95 23.64 -9.27
CA ASP A 273 37.84 24.12 -10.09
C ASP A 273 36.92 22.96 -10.53
N GLU A 274 37.50 21.79 -10.87
CA GLU A 274 36.74 20.54 -11.11
C GLU A 274 35.94 20.11 -9.89
N LEU A 275 36.53 20.15 -8.68
CA LEU A 275 35.83 19.83 -7.44
C LEU A 275 34.73 20.83 -7.12
N LYS A 276 34.95 22.13 -7.36
CA LYS A 276 33.92 23.15 -7.18
C LYS A 276 32.76 22.97 -8.13
N SER A 277 33.00 22.60 -9.38
CA SER A 277 31.94 22.35 -10.36
C SER A 277 31.14 21.09 -10.00
N ALA A 278 31.79 20.01 -9.59
CA ALA A 278 31.14 18.81 -9.13
C ALA A 278 30.30 19.06 -7.85
N HIS A 279 30.82 19.87 -6.93
CA HIS A 279 30.08 20.26 -5.73
C HIS A 279 28.84 21.12 -6.07
N ALA A 280 28.94 22.05 -7.00
CA ALA A 280 27.80 22.82 -7.48
C ALA A 280 26.72 21.94 -8.14
N GLU A 281 27.16 20.97 -8.95
CA GLU A 281 26.24 19.98 -9.57
C GLU A 281 25.49 19.15 -8.50
N VAL A 282 26.18 18.69 -7.45
CA VAL A 282 25.56 17.97 -6.34
C VAL A 282 24.52 18.85 -5.62
N LEU A 283 24.85 20.13 -5.36
CA LEU A 283 23.90 21.05 -4.74
C LEU A 283 22.66 21.27 -5.62
N THR A 284 22.84 21.45 -6.92
CA THR A 284 21.71 21.58 -7.86
C THR A 284 20.83 20.34 -7.86
N ASN A 285 21.42 19.14 -7.84
CA ASN A 285 20.68 17.87 -7.76
C ASN A 285 19.91 17.73 -6.43
N VAL A 286 20.49 18.17 -5.32
CA VAL A 286 19.81 18.17 -4.00
C VAL A 286 18.62 19.13 -3.99
N GLU A 287 18.78 20.33 -4.57
CA GLU A 287 17.69 21.29 -4.71
C GLU A 287 16.55 20.77 -5.61
N ASP A 288 16.89 20.11 -6.72
CA ASP A 288 15.89 19.49 -7.60
C ASP A 288 15.15 18.32 -6.93
N LEU A 289 15.85 17.50 -6.15
CA LEU A 289 15.22 16.44 -5.36
C LEU A 289 14.26 17.03 -4.31
N SER A 290 14.68 18.06 -3.59
CA SER A 290 13.85 18.76 -2.61
C SER A 290 12.60 19.38 -3.25
N ARG A 291 12.72 19.95 -4.46
CA ARG A 291 11.58 20.49 -5.22
C ARG A 291 10.60 19.40 -5.62
N ARG A 292 11.10 18.25 -6.11
CA ARG A 292 10.26 17.09 -6.46
C ARG A 292 9.55 16.50 -5.24
N GLU A 293 10.23 16.45 -4.11
CA GLU A 293 9.65 15.99 -2.84
C GLU A 293 8.50 16.91 -2.38
N HIS A 294 8.69 18.23 -2.51
CA HIS A 294 7.63 19.20 -2.24
C HIS A 294 6.43 19.05 -3.19
N GLU A 295 6.69 18.89 -4.48
CA GLU A 295 5.64 18.70 -5.50
C GLU A 295 4.86 17.38 -5.24
N LEU A 296 5.55 16.31 -4.88
CA LEU A 296 4.91 15.04 -4.52
C LEU A 296 4.04 15.19 -3.25
N THR A 297 4.53 15.89 -2.25
CA THR A 297 3.79 16.17 -1.02
C THR A 297 2.51 16.97 -1.29
N GLU A 298 2.59 17.98 -2.15
CA GLU A 298 1.43 18.77 -2.57
C GLU A 298 0.41 17.92 -3.35
N ARG A 299 0.88 17.08 -4.30
CA ARG A 299 0.00 16.15 -5.02
C ARG A 299 -0.69 15.16 -4.09
N VAL A 300 0.02 14.61 -3.12
CA VAL A 300 -0.56 13.72 -2.10
C VAL A 300 -1.63 14.45 -1.30
N ALA A 301 -1.39 15.69 -0.88
CA ALA A 301 -2.37 16.50 -0.16
C ALA A 301 -3.65 16.76 -0.98
N VAL A 302 -3.51 17.05 -2.28
CA VAL A 302 -4.65 17.22 -3.20
C VAL A 302 -5.45 15.92 -3.35
N VAL A 303 -4.77 14.79 -3.55
CA VAL A 303 -5.45 13.48 -3.67
C VAL A 303 -6.18 13.15 -2.38
N THR A 304 -5.55 13.32 -1.23
CA THR A 304 -6.17 13.05 0.09
C THR A 304 -7.39 13.93 0.34
N THR A 305 -7.36 15.20 -0.09
CA THR A 305 -8.51 16.09 0.02
C THR A 305 -9.66 15.62 -0.88
N ARG A 306 -9.34 15.20 -2.10
CA ARG A 306 -10.35 14.69 -3.06
C ARG A 306 -10.97 13.37 -2.60
N GLU A 307 -10.17 12.49 -2.00
CA GLU A 307 -10.66 11.25 -1.39
C GLU A 307 -11.62 11.52 -0.23
N ARG A 308 -11.31 12.51 0.63
CA ARG A 308 -12.22 12.94 1.71
C ARG A 308 -13.52 13.52 1.19
N GLU A 309 -13.48 14.31 0.13
CA GLU A 309 -14.70 14.83 -0.52
C GLU A 309 -15.54 13.71 -1.13
N LEU A 310 -14.91 12.74 -1.81
CA LEU A 310 -15.60 11.58 -2.35
C LEU A 310 -16.21 10.71 -1.25
N ALA A 311 -15.49 10.48 -0.16
CA ALA A 311 -16.01 9.76 1.00
C ALA A 311 -17.21 10.47 1.63
N LYS A 312 -17.17 11.81 1.73
CA LYS A 312 -18.29 12.63 2.22
C LYS A 312 -19.52 12.52 1.31
N ARG A 313 -19.33 12.63 -0.01
CA ARG A 313 -20.42 12.44 -0.98
C ARG A 313 -20.99 11.02 -0.96
N ALA A 314 -20.13 10.00 -0.80
CA ALA A 314 -20.59 8.63 -0.66
C ALA A 314 -21.43 8.43 0.61
N ALA A 315 -21.03 9.05 1.74
CA ALA A 315 -21.80 9.02 2.97
C ALA A 315 -23.14 9.77 2.83
N GLU A 316 -23.17 10.92 2.17
CA GLU A 316 -24.40 11.66 1.89
C GLU A 316 -25.37 10.86 1.00
N LEU A 317 -24.85 10.17 -0.02
CA LEU A 317 -25.63 9.28 -0.88
C LEU A 317 -26.15 8.05 -0.11
N ALA A 318 -25.37 7.50 0.80
CA ALA A 318 -25.80 6.39 1.65
C ALA A 318 -26.96 6.81 2.58
N VAL A 319 -26.85 7.97 3.23
CA VAL A 319 -27.93 8.53 4.05
C VAL A 319 -29.19 8.83 3.20
N ARG A 320 -29.01 9.37 2.00
CA ARG A 320 -30.15 9.64 1.09
C ARG A 320 -30.82 8.35 0.63
N ARG A 321 -30.05 7.30 0.41
CA ARG A 321 -30.56 5.95 0.08
C ARG A 321 -31.32 5.34 1.25
N GLU A 322 -30.91 5.59 2.48
CA GLU A 322 -31.56 5.12 3.69
C GLU A 322 -32.88 5.88 3.96
N ILE A 323 -32.92 7.19 3.67
CA ILE A 323 -34.14 8.01 3.74
C ILE A 323 -35.17 7.57 2.68
N VAL A 324 -34.72 7.18 1.48
CA VAL A 324 -35.61 6.66 0.41
C VAL A 324 -36.05 5.21 0.70
N ALA A 325 -35.27 4.45 1.50
CA ALA A 325 -35.62 3.11 1.94
C ALA A 325 -36.45 3.05 3.24
N ALA A 326 -36.75 4.20 3.87
CA ALA A 326 -37.70 4.26 4.96
C ALA A 326 -39.11 3.92 4.43
N PRO A 327 -39.87 3.00 5.06
CA PRO A 327 -41.19 2.62 4.55
C PRO A 327 -42.11 3.84 4.55
N ALA A 328 -42.54 4.22 3.35
CA ALA A 328 -43.61 5.20 3.17
C ALA A 328 -44.89 4.66 3.84
N PRO A 329 -45.73 5.55 4.45
CA PRO A 329 -47.01 5.14 5.00
C PRO A 329 -47.87 4.50 3.89
N GLU A 330 -48.47 3.38 4.25
CA GLU A 330 -49.32 2.51 3.45
C GLU A 330 -50.40 3.33 2.68
N LEU A 331 -50.11 3.57 1.40
CA LEU A 331 -51.10 4.00 0.42
C LEU A 331 -51.31 2.83 -0.55
N ALA A 332 -52.59 2.55 -0.82
CA ALA A 332 -53.15 1.45 -1.60
C ALA A 332 -52.34 1.04 -2.86
N PRO A 333 -52.38 -0.25 -3.28
CA PRO A 333 -51.51 -0.79 -4.31
C PRO A 333 -51.79 -0.11 -5.66
N PRO A 334 -50.75 0.44 -6.32
CA PRO A 334 -50.87 0.75 -7.72
C PRO A 334 -50.89 -0.53 -8.54
N ALA A 335 -51.68 -0.53 -9.59
CA ALA A 335 -51.89 -1.62 -10.53
C ALA A 335 -50.57 -2.30 -10.96
N ALA A 336 -50.62 -3.60 -11.14
CA ALA A 336 -49.60 -4.52 -11.54
C ALA A 336 -48.52 -3.92 -12.44
N ALA A 337 -47.23 -3.99 -11.98
CA ALA A 337 -46.08 -3.84 -12.85
C ALA A 337 -46.14 -4.95 -13.94
N PRO A 338 -45.86 -4.62 -15.21
CA PRO A 338 -45.87 -5.60 -16.29
C PRO A 338 -44.80 -6.67 -16.00
N ALA A 339 -45.17 -7.93 -16.23
CA ALA A 339 -44.32 -9.09 -16.06
C ALA A 339 -43.00 -8.93 -16.83
N ASP A 340 -41.88 -9.34 -16.20
CA ASP A 340 -40.59 -9.53 -16.85
C ASP A 340 -40.76 -10.36 -18.13
N GLY A 341 -40.57 -9.70 -19.29
CA GLY A 341 -40.71 -10.35 -20.61
C GLY A 341 -41.56 -9.59 -21.64
N SER A 342 -42.17 -8.42 -21.30
CA SER A 342 -42.79 -7.59 -22.32
C SER A 342 -41.73 -6.79 -23.10
N ALA A 343 -41.76 -6.90 -24.44
CA ALA A 343 -40.93 -6.05 -25.31
C ALA A 343 -41.19 -4.56 -24.99
N GLY A 344 -40.11 -3.79 -24.77
CA GLY A 344 -40.19 -2.34 -24.55
C GLY A 344 -40.47 -1.59 -25.86
N ARG A 345 -40.56 -0.28 -25.73
CA ARG A 345 -40.85 0.63 -26.87
C ARG A 345 -39.64 0.84 -27.78
N TYR A 346 -38.43 0.47 -27.33
CA TYR A 346 -37.19 0.82 -27.99
C TYR A 346 -36.48 -0.40 -28.50
N ASN A 347 -35.82 -0.24 -29.67
CA ASN A 347 -34.99 -1.25 -30.30
C ASN A 347 -33.55 -0.76 -30.31
N LEU A 348 -32.60 -1.63 -29.92
CA LEU A 348 -31.17 -1.32 -29.80
C LEU A 348 -30.57 -0.89 -31.14
N ASP A 349 -30.89 -1.59 -32.24
CA ASP A 349 -30.34 -1.29 -33.55
C ASP A 349 -30.83 0.09 -34.08
N ALA A 350 -32.05 0.49 -33.69
CA ALA A 350 -32.59 1.81 -34.01
C ALA A 350 -31.86 2.88 -33.20
N LEU A 351 -31.57 2.65 -31.91
CA LEU A 351 -30.80 3.57 -31.05
C LEU A 351 -29.36 3.71 -31.53
N GLU A 352 -28.70 2.60 -31.92
CA GLU A 352 -27.34 2.64 -32.47
C GLU A 352 -27.26 3.51 -33.72
N ARG A 353 -28.22 3.39 -34.63
CA ARG A 353 -28.32 4.22 -35.84
C ARG A 353 -28.51 5.69 -35.50
N LEU A 354 -29.44 6.02 -34.61
CA LEU A 354 -29.69 7.41 -34.16
C LEU A 354 -28.44 8.02 -33.54
N VAL A 355 -27.72 7.28 -32.72
CA VAL A 355 -26.46 7.76 -32.13
C VAL A 355 -25.39 7.98 -33.19
N GLN A 356 -25.21 7.07 -34.17
CA GLN A 356 -24.26 7.25 -35.26
C GLN A 356 -24.60 8.47 -36.14
N GLU A 357 -25.88 8.70 -36.45
CA GLU A 357 -26.32 9.83 -37.26
C GLU A 357 -26.13 11.18 -36.53
N GLN A 358 -26.29 11.21 -35.21
CA GLN A 358 -26.27 12.44 -34.41
C GLN A 358 -24.95 12.66 -33.66
N ALA A 359 -24.00 11.69 -33.68
CA ALA A 359 -22.72 11.77 -32.95
C ALA A 359 -21.92 13.04 -33.29
N ALA A 360 -21.96 13.47 -34.57
CA ALA A 360 -21.31 14.69 -35.03
C ALA A 360 -21.91 15.97 -34.43
N ARG A 361 -23.17 15.93 -34.05
CA ARG A 361 -23.91 17.09 -33.51
C ARG A 361 -23.74 17.21 -31.98
N TYR A 362 -23.46 16.09 -31.30
CA TYR A 362 -23.30 16.04 -29.84
C TYR A 362 -22.02 15.31 -29.44
N PRO A 363 -20.85 15.84 -29.78
CA PRO A 363 -19.55 15.15 -29.54
C PRO A 363 -19.29 14.92 -28.04
N GLU A 364 -19.79 15.78 -27.17
CA GLU A 364 -19.62 15.67 -25.70
C GLU A 364 -20.37 14.47 -25.09
N ARG A 365 -21.43 13.96 -25.77
CA ARG A 365 -22.25 12.86 -25.28
C ARG A 365 -22.02 11.56 -26.04
N ALA A 366 -21.24 11.57 -27.09
CA ALA A 366 -21.02 10.40 -27.94
C ALA A 366 -20.38 9.22 -27.16
N GLU A 367 -19.42 9.51 -26.26
CA GLU A 367 -18.78 8.49 -25.40
C GLU A 367 -19.76 7.95 -24.34
N GLU A 368 -20.61 8.80 -23.78
CA GLU A 368 -21.62 8.42 -22.82
C GLU A 368 -22.65 7.49 -23.46
N TRP A 369 -23.18 7.85 -24.62
CA TRP A 369 -24.12 7.03 -25.37
C TRP A 369 -23.53 5.69 -25.81
N ALA A 370 -22.26 5.66 -26.24
CA ALA A 370 -21.56 4.41 -26.57
C ALA A 370 -21.50 3.47 -25.37
N SER A 371 -21.29 4.00 -24.17
CA SER A 371 -21.26 3.21 -22.93
C SER A 371 -22.62 2.62 -22.58
N TYR A 372 -23.70 3.40 -22.76
CA TYR A 372 -25.07 2.90 -22.56
C TYR A 372 -25.48 1.88 -23.60
N LEU A 373 -25.16 2.08 -24.87
CA LEU A 373 -25.42 1.08 -25.94
C LEU A 373 -24.68 -0.24 -25.67
N PHE A 374 -23.43 -0.17 -25.23
CA PHE A 374 -22.66 -1.35 -24.85
C PHE A 374 -23.34 -2.13 -23.70
N PHE A 375 -23.83 -1.43 -22.68
CA PHE A 375 -24.57 -2.04 -21.59
C PHE A 375 -25.90 -2.65 -22.02
N LEU A 376 -26.69 -1.93 -22.86
CA LEU A 376 -28.00 -2.38 -23.32
C LEU A 376 -27.93 -3.60 -24.26
N ARG A 377 -26.78 -3.83 -24.94
CA ARG A 377 -26.55 -4.95 -25.83
C ARG A 377 -26.66 -6.31 -25.13
N ASP A 378 -26.28 -6.39 -23.86
CA ASP A 378 -26.37 -7.62 -23.08
C ASP A 378 -27.81 -7.99 -22.70
N TYR A 379 -28.76 -7.08 -22.90
CA TYR A 379 -30.16 -7.26 -22.53
C TYR A 379 -31.12 -7.21 -23.72
N ALA A 380 -30.64 -6.96 -24.92
CA ALA A 380 -31.42 -6.96 -26.14
C ALA A 380 -31.73 -8.40 -26.57
N ASP A 381 -32.97 -8.65 -27.05
CA ASP A 381 -33.35 -9.93 -27.66
C ASP A 381 -32.72 -10.11 -29.06
N ALA A 382 -32.90 -11.28 -29.66
CA ALA A 382 -32.36 -11.62 -30.98
C ALA A 382 -32.81 -10.64 -32.09
N ASP A 383 -33.96 -9.98 -31.92
CA ASP A 383 -34.52 -8.97 -32.84
C ASP A 383 -34.15 -7.54 -32.45
N GLY A 384 -33.22 -7.37 -31.49
CA GLY A 384 -32.77 -6.06 -30.97
C GLY A 384 -33.78 -5.35 -30.05
N ALA A 385 -34.88 -6.00 -29.67
CA ALA A 385 -35.89 -5.40 -28.79
C ALA A 385 -35.36 -5.31 -27.34
N LEU A 386 -35.50 -4.16 -26.73
CA LEU A 386 -35.14 -3.97 -25.33
C LEU A 386 -36.34 -4.28 -24.42
N PRO A 387 -36.11 -4.91 -23.23
CA PRO A 387 -37.18 -5.10 -22.23
C PRO A 387 -37.77 -3.77 -21.75
N ALA A 388 -39.06 -3.71 -21.50
CA ALA A 388 -39.76 -2.49 -21.07
C ALA A 388 -39.19 -1.83 -19.80
N ARG A 389 -38.51 -2.56 -18.97
CA ARG A 389 -37.81 -2.05 -17.78
C ARG A 389 -36.69 -1.05 -18.11
N PHE A 390 -36.21 -0.99 -19.35
CA PHE A 390 -35.17 -0.06 -19.80
C PHE A 390 -35.75 1.18 -20.50
N ASP A 391 -37.07 1.27 -20.73
CA ASP A 391 -37.70 2.39 -21.41
C ASP A 391 -37.39 3.72 -20.73
N TRP A 392 -37.38 3.75 -19.40
CA TRP A 392 -37.05 4.97 -18.63
C TRP A 392 -35.57 5.39 -18.83
N LEU A 393 -34.65 4.43 -18.86
CA LEU A 393 -33.23 4.70 -19.09
C LEU A 393 -32.99 5.24 -20.50
N VAL A 394 -33.65 4.67 -21.50
CA VAL A 394 -33.58 5.18 -22.89
C VAL A 394 -34.13 6.58 -22.99
N GLN A 395 -35.27 6.85 -22.37
CA GLN A 395 -35.85 8.19 -22.34
C GLN A 395 -34.96 9.24 -21.64
N GLU A 396 -34.26 8.87 -20.59
CA GLU A 396 -33.40 9.78 -19.83
C GLU A 396 -32.03 9.98 -20.54
N ALA A 397 -31.35 8.89 -20.88
CA ALA A 397 -30.00 8.94 -21.44
C ALA A 397 -29.99 9.45 -22.89
N PHE A 398 -30.99 9.06 -23.70
CA PHE A 398 -31.10 9.43 -25.11
C PHE A 398 -32.20 10.47 -25.39
N ALA A 399 -32.62 11.22 -24.37
CA ALA A 399 -33.64 12.28 -24.47
C ALA A 399 -33.47 13.20 -25.70
N PRO A 400 -32.26 13.66 -26.05
CA PRO A 400 -32.09 14.54 -27.23
C PRO A 400 -32.27 13.83 -28.59
N LEU A 401 -32.30 12.49 -28.61
CA LEU A 401 -32.40 11.66 -29.82
C LEU A 401 -33.80 11.06 -30.00
N VAL A 402 -34.58 10.95 -28.93
CA VAL A 402 -35.85 10.20 -28.88
C VAL A 402 -37.07 11.14 -28.66
N SER A 403 -36.80 12.44 -28.38
CA SER A 403 -37.84 13.48 -28.21
C SER A 403 -38.41 14.02 -29.51
#